data_54d04074d201c3469adb96a35fd274e1
#
_entry.id   54d04074d201c3469adb96a35fd274e1
#
_cell.length_a   1.000
_cell.length_b   1.000
_cell.length_c   1.000
_cell.angle_alpha   90.00
_cell.angle_beta   90.00
_cell.angle_gamma   90.00
#
_symmetry.space_group_name_H-M   'P 1'
#
loop_
_entity.id
_entity.type
_entity.pdbx_description
1 polymer ?
#
loop_
_entity_poly.entity_id
_entity_poly.type
_entity_poly.pdbx_seq_one_letter_code
_entity_poly.pdbx_strand_id
1 'polypeptide(L)'
;MRSPAEFLNDHIAGAISVPVLNDEERVRIGTLYTQVSPFAAKKLGAALIAKNIAQHLENQFIDKPKSWRPMVYCWRGGMRSGALAHILAQIGWHTCQLTGGYKAYRRSVIDALNIVPKNLEFCVINGSTGSGKSHLLHALAVQGAQVLDLEALAQHRGSLLGRLPSQLQPSQRMFESRLYNGLSAFDSARPIYIEAESRKVGVLSLPTCLVEQMRVSPCFTLEVPLQTRIAFLIKDYQHFLDNPDLLTQRLLLMAVTHGHDVINGWCELAQQAKWQQLVSELLTKHYDPAYKRSSALSSQKQHPIKVLQLTSLDSSSLQQAAKQLIQNER
;
A
#
# COMPACT_ATOMS: atom_id res chain seq x y z
N MET A 1 21.10 6.54 -4.69
CA MET A 1 22.47 6.15 -4.26
C MET A 1 22.46 5.09 -3.17
N ARG A 2 21.28 4.59 -2.83
CA ARG A 2 21.12 3.43 -1.94
C ARG A 2 21.30 2.16 -2.75
N SER A 3 21.69 1.06 -2.10
CA SER A 3 21.80 -0.23 -2.80
C SER A 3 20.41 -0.72 -3.29
N PRO A 4 20.36 -1.66 -4.26
CA PRO A 4 19.09 -2.15 -4.78
C PRO A 4 18.11 -2.63 -3.71
N ALA A 5 18.55 -3.44 -2.76
CA ALA A 5 17.71 -3.92 -1.65
C ALA A 5 17.25 -2.79 -0.73
N GLU A 6 18.12 -1.82 -0.44
CA GLU A 6 17.72 -0.62 0.32
C GLU A 6 16.65 0.19 -0.41
N PHE A 7 16.73 0.30 -1.74
CA PHE A 7 15.77 1.03 -2.57
C PHE A 7 14.43 0.31 -2.66
N LEU A 8 14.46 -1.01 -2.87
CA LEU A 8 13.26 -1.85 -2.91
C LEU A 8 12.50 -1.84 -1.57
N ASN A 9 13.25 -1.78 -0.46
CA ASN A 9 12.60 -1.73 0.86
C ASN A 9 11.82 -0.43 1.08
N ASP A 10 12.36 0.73 0.64
CA ASP A 10 11.65 2.01 0.62
C ASP A 10 12.48 3.07 -0.12
N HIS A 11 11.81 4.03 -0.74
CA HIS A 11 12.45 5.18 -1.39
C HIS A 11 11.53 6.40 -1.43
N ILE A 12 12.08 7.56 -1.70
CA ILE A 12 11.33 8.79 -1.90
C ILE A 12 10.51 8.66 -3.20
N ALA A 13 9.24 9.03 -3.19
CA ALA A 13 8.37 8.95 -4.36
C ALA A 13 9.00 9.64 -5.58
N GLY A 14 8.89 8.98 -6.73
CA GLY A 14 9.49 9.45 -7.99
C GLY A 14 11.01 9.29 -8.10
N ALA A 15 11.69 8.77 -7.08
CA ALA A 15 13.12 8.50 -7.16
C ALA A 15 13.42 7.32 -8.09
N ILE A 16 14.49 7.43 -8.87
CA ILE A 16 15.05 6.34 -9.66
C ILE A 16 16.19 5.67 -8.90
N SER A 17 16.37 4.36 -9.13
CA SER A 17 17.45 3.61 -8.51
C SER A 17 18.75 3.79 -9.27
N VAL A 18 19.72 4.44 -8.62
CA VAL A 18 21.09 4.66 -9.15
C VAL A 18 22.09 4.27 -8.07
N PRO A 19 22.29 2.96 -7.82
CA PRO A 19 23.11 2.48 -6.73
C PRO A 19 24.61 2.69 -7.05
N VAL A 20 25.30 3.48 -6.23
CA VAL A 20 26.77 3.63 -6.34
C VAL A 20 27.54 2.48 -5.68
N LEU A 21 26.83 1.60 -5.01
CA LEU A 21 27.28 0.28 -4.53
C LEU A 21 26.10 -0.67 -4.68
N ASN A 22 26.32 -1.86 -5.25
CA ASN A 22 25.34 -2.94 -5.21
C ASN A 22 25.25 -3.53 -3.80
N ASP A 23 24.38 -4.52 -3.58
CA ASP A 23 24.15 -5.06 -2.23
C ASP A 23 25.37 -5.78 -1.67
N GLU A 24 26.10 -6.55 -2.49
CA GLU A 24 27.32 -7.28 -2.09
C GLU A 24 28.45 -6.30 -1.78
N GLU A 25 28.67 -5.33 -2.65
CA GLU A 25 29.68 -4.28 -2.45
C GLU A 25 29.41 -3.49 -1.17
N ARG A 26 28.13 -3.16 -0.93
CA ARG A 26 27.72 -2.45 0.28
C ARG A 26 27.99 -3.26 1.56
N VAL A 27 27.68 -4.56 1.55
CA VAL A 27 28.00 -5.47 2.67
C VAL A 27 29.52 -5.55 2.87
N ARG A 28 30.28 -5.80 1.79
CA ARG A 28 31.74 -5.88 1.82
C ARG A 28 32.38 -4.63 2.41
N ILE A 29 31.99 -3.45 1.93
CA ILE A 29 32.51 -2.17 2.43
C ILE A 29 32.10 -1.94 3.88
N GLY A 30 30.87 -2.28 4.26
CA GLY A 30 30.39 -2.15 5.63
C GLY A 30 31.17 -3.03 6.61
N THR A 31 31.41 -4.27 6.26
CA THR A 31 32.22 -5.22 7.06
C THR A 31 33.67 -4.75 7.19
N LEU A 32 34.26 -4.32 6.07
CA LEU A 32 35.63 -3.79 6.07
C LEU A 32 35.78 -2.55 6.96
N TYR A 33 34.76 -1.67 6.95
CA TYR A 33 34.72 -0.44 7.76
C TYR A 33 34.67 -0.74 9.26
N THR A 34 33.85 -1.72 9.66
CA THR A 34 33.59 -1.99 11.09
C THR A 34 34.56 -2.97 11.69
N GLN A 35 35.08 -3.94 10.90
CA GLN A 35 35.86 -5.06 11.44
C GLN A 35 37.38 -4.99 11.11
N VAL A 36 37.77 -4.18 10.11
CA VAL A 36 39.17 -4.15 9.68
C VAL A 36 39.77 -2.74 9.76
N SER A 37 39.35 -1.84 8.86
CA SER A 37 39.88 -0.48 8.79
C SER A 37 38.94 0.49 8.07
N PRO A 38 38.52 1.59 8.71
CA PRO A 38 37.78 2.67 8.05
C PRO A 38 38.50 3.23 6.82
N PHE A 39 39.84 3.31 6.85
CA PHE A 39 40.62 3.84 5.75
C PHE A 39 40.67 2.88 4.55
N ALA A 40 40.86 1.57 4.80
CA ALA A 40 40.83 0.53 3.76
C ALA A 40 39.43 0.48 3.10
N ALA A 41 38.36 0.56 3.90
CA ALA A 41 36.98 0.64 3.40
C ALA A 41 36.74 1.89 2.53
N LYS A 42 37.29 3.05 2.91
CA LYS A 42 37.17 4.29 2.12
C LYS A 42 37.90 4.15 0.78
N LYS A 43 39.11 3.59 0.74
CA LYS A 43 39.86 3.36 -0.51
C LYS A 43 39.11 2.44 -1.47
N LEU A 44 38.71 1.26 -1.00
CA LEU A 44 37.98 0.31 -1.83
C LEU A 44 36.62 0.85 -2.25
N GLY A 45 35.90 1.51 -1.31
CA GLY A 45 34.61 2.13 -1.56
C GLY A 45 34.69 3.22 -2.62
N ALA A 46 35.73 4.06 -2.59
CA ALA A 46 35.93 5.10 -3.60
C ALA A 46 36.12 4.51 -5.00
N ALA A 47 36.90 3.45 -5.13
CA ALA A 47 37.11 2.78 -6.42
C ALA A 47 35.82 2.17 -6.99
N LEU A 48 35.05 1.46 -6.16
CA LEU A 48 33.77 0.86 -6.57
C LEU A 48 32.74 1.92 -6.92
N ILE A 49 32.62 2.96 -6.11
CA ILE A 49 31.70 4.08 -6.35
C ILE A 49 32.03 4.78 -7.66
N ALA A 50 33.31 5.06 -7.94
CA ALA A 50 33.71 5.71 -9.19
C ALA A 50 33.37 4.86 -10.41
N LYS A 51 33.66 3.54 -10.36
CA LYS A 51 33.26 2.60 -11.41
C LYS A 51 31.77 2.58 -11.67
N ASN A 52 30.95 2.47 -10.62
CA ASN A 52 29.50 2.39 -10.75
C ASN A 52 28.92 3.73 -11.23
N ILE A 53 29.48 4.87 -10.83
CA ILE A 53 29.06 6.19 -11.35
C ILE A 53 29.34 6.29 -12.85
N ALA A 54 30.51 5.84 -13.34
CA ALA A 54 30.82 5.85 -14.77
C ALA A 54 29.77 5.06 -15.57
N GLN A 55 29.39 3.88 -15.09
CA GLN A 55 28.34 3.06 -15.73
C GLN A 55 26.97 3.76 -15.74
N HIS A 56 26.60 4.47 -14.66
CA HIS A 56 25.35 5.23 -14.64
C HIS A 56 25.37 6.43 -15.60
N LEU A 57 26.51 7.09 -15.75
CA LEU A 57 26.66 8.17 -16.71
C LEU A 57 26.43 7.67 -18.14
N GLU A 58 27.07 6.56 -18.51
CA GLU A 58 26.96 5.95 -19.84
C GLU A 58 25.54 5.43 -20.13
N ASN A 59 24.93 4.73 -19.17
CA ASN A 59 23.71 3.98 -19.42
C ASN A 59 22.40 4.74 -19.12
N GLN A 60 22.46 5.79 -18.28
CA GLN A 60 21.24 6.44 -17.79
C GLN A 60 21.25 7.97 -17.95
N PHE A 61 22.42 8.59 -18.01
CA PHE A 61 22.50 10.05 -17.95
C PHE A 61 23.06 10.69 -19.23
N ILE A 62 23.61 9.90 -20.16
CA ILE A 62 24.24 10.45 -21.38
C ILE A 62 23.30 11.36 -22.19
N ASP A 63 22.02 11.03 -22.26
CA ASP A 63 21.01 11.78 -23.03
C ASP A 63 20.34 12.88 -22.21
N LYS A 64 20.76 13.14 -20.97
CA LYS A 64 20.14 14.16 -20.13
C LYS A 64 20.53 15.57 -20.61
N PRO A 65 19.54 16.47 -20.82
CA PRO A 65 19.81 17.82 -21.28
C PRO A 65 20.55 18.64 -20.20
N LYS A 66 21.25 19.71 -20.63
CA LYS A 66 21.92 20.65 -19.72
C LYS A 66 21.01 21.23 -18.64
N SER A 67 19.71 21.36 -18.95
CA SER A 67 18.70 21.87 -18.02
C SER A 67 18.28 20.87 -16.94
N TRP A 68 18.73 19.61 -17.01
CA TRP A 68 18.42 18.61 -15.98
C TRP A 68 18.95 19.02 -14.61
N ARG A 69 18.11 18.90 -13.58
CA ARG A 69 18.42 19.29 -12.19
C ARG A 69 18.22 18.11 -11.24
N PRO A 70 19.18 17.20 -11.15
CA PRO A 70 19.07 16.03 -10.30
C PRO A 70 19.16 16.38 -8.82
N MET A 71 18.28 15.79 -8.00
CA MET A 71 18.43 15.70 -6.57
C MET A 71 18.91 14.30 -6.22
N VAL A 72 20.00 14.20 -5.49
CA VAL A 72 20.61 12.92 -5.12
C VAL A 72 20.58 12.69 -3.61
N TYR A 73 20.37 11.46 -3.20
CA TYR A 73 20.40 11.10 -1.78
C TYR A 73 20.98 9.69 -1.55
N CYS A 74 21.55 9.48 -0.39
CA CYS A 74 21.88 8.16 0.16
C CYS A 74 21.25 8.01 1.55
N TRP A 75 21.75 7.11 2.39
CA TRP A 75 21.18 6.89 3.72
C TRP A 75 21.17 8.13 4.61
N ARG A 76 22.29 8.88 4.68
CA ARG A 76 22.46 10.09 5.53
C ARG A 76 22.85 11.36 4.77
N GLY A 77 22.81 11.35 3.44
CA GLY A 77 23.31 12.47 2.66
C GLY A 77 24.85 12.64 2.75
N GLY A 78 25.59 11.52 2.91
CA GLY A 78 27.04 11.52 3.08
C GLY A 78 27.78 11.15 1.77
N MET A 79 28.89 10.42 1.92
CA MET A 79 29.87 10.13 0.84
C MET A 79 29.27 9.53 -0.42
N ARG A 80 28.32 8.59 -0.33
CA ARG A 80 27.73 7.92 -1.50
C ARG A 80 27.01 8.90 -2.44
N SER A 81 26.14 9.75 -1.89
CA SER A 81 25.44 10.77 -2.68
C SER A 81 26.35 11.97 -3.00
N GLY A 82 27.28 12.31 -2.13
CA GLY A 82 28.25 13.38 -2.38
C GLY A 82 29.18 13.08 -3.56
N ALA A 83 29.65 11.85 -3.70
CA ALA A 83 30.48 11.45 -4.83
C ALA A 83 29.76 11.60 -6.18
N LEU A 84 28.51 11.13 -6.29
CA LEU A 84 27.74 11.35 -7.52
C LEU A 84 27.41 12.82 -7.71
N ALA A 85 26.97 13.56 -6.67
CA ALA A 85 26.66 14.97 -6.76
C ALA A 85 27.85 15.78 -7.30
N HIS A 86 29.05 15.48 -6.81
CA HIS A 86 30.28 16.15 -7.27
C HIS A 86 30.51 15.94 -8.77
N ILE A 87 30.43 14.69 -9.25
CA ILE A 87 30.67 14.37 -10.67
C ILE A 87 29.60 15.03 -11.56
N LEU A 88 28.33 14.93 -11.18
CA LEU A 88 27.25 15.57 -11.94
C LEU A 88 27.40 17.10 -12.01
N ALA A 89 27.86 17.72 -10.92
CA ALA A 89 28.14 19.17 -10.89
C ALA A 89 29.35 19.53 -11.78
N GLN A 90 30.41 18.71 -11.84
CA GLN A 90 31.55 18.92 -12.73
C GLN A 90 31.17 18.84 -14.22
N ILE A 91 30.16 18.03 -14.57
CA ILE A 91 29.61 17.96 -15.93
C ILE A 91 28.83 19.25 -16.26
N GLY A 92 28.38 20.00 -15.25
CA GLY A 92 27.65 21.26 -15.42
C GLY A 92 26.16 21.19 -15.10
N TRP A 93 25.68 20.08 -14.54
CA TRP A 93 24.30 20.00 -14.06
C TRP A 93 24.15 20.64 -12.67
N HIS A 94 23.07 21.39 -12.48
CA HIS A 94 22.70 21.92 -11.16
C HIS A 94 22.22 20.79 -10.25
N THR A 95 23.14 20.19 -9.52
CA THR A 95 22.87 19.02 -8.67
C THR A 95 22.65 19.44 -7.23
N CYS A 96 21.57 18.92 -6.61
CA CYS A 96 21.28 19.08 -5.19
C CYS A 96 21.48 17.76 -4.45
N GLN A 97 22.07 17.82 -3.26
CA GLN A 97 22.15 16.67 -2.35
C GLN A 97 21.17 16.86 -1.18
N LEU A 98 20.30 15.87 -0.96
CA LEU A 98 19.33 15.92 0.14
C LEU A 98 20.05 15.86 1.49
N THR A 99 19.93 16.94 2.26
CA THR A 99 20.49 17.04 3.62
C THR A 99 19.87 15.99 4.54
N GLY A 100 20.72 15.23 5.24
CA GLY A 100 20.28 14.12 6.09
C GLY A 100 19.81 12.87 5.33
N GLY A 101 19.68 12.97 4.00
CA GLY A 101 19.34 11.86 3.10
C GLY A 101 18.03 11.16 3.44
N TYR A 102 17.96 9.87 3.10
CA TYR A 102 16.78 9.03 3.37
C TYR A 102 16.41 8.99 4.87
N LYS A 103 17.38 9.05 5.77
CA LYS A 103 17.10 9.05 7.22
C LYS A 103 16.27 10.27 7.65
N ALA A 104 16.56 11.45 7.11
CA ALA A 104 15.77 12.65 7.35
C ALA A 104 14.36 12.53 6.74
N TYR A 105 14.27 12.11 5.46
CA TYR A 105 12.99 11.84 4.82
C TYR A 105 12.13 10.86 5.63
N ARG A 106 12.72 9.73 6.08
CA ARG A 106 11.98 8.73 6.85
C ARG A 106 11.45 9.28 8.18
N ARG A 107 12.22 10.14 8.86
CA ARG A 107 11.74 10.84 10.06
C ARG A 107 10.55 11.73 9.73
N SER A 108 10.65 12.54 8.66
CA SER A 108 9.55 13.39 8.22
C SER A 108 8.29 12.60 7.88
N VAL A 109 8.40 11.42 7.25
CA VAL A 109 7.26 10.52 6.99
C VAL A 109 6.60 10.08 8.30
N ILE A 110 7.38 9.63 9.29
CA ILE A 110 6.85 9.17 10.57
C ILE A 110 6.16 10.33 11.32
N ASP A 111 6.80 11.50 11.38
CA ASP A 111 6.28 12.67 12.07
C ASP A 111 4.98 13.15 11.39
N ALA A 112 4.97 13.21 10.08
CA ALA A 112 3.79 13.61 9.30
C ALA A 112 2.61 12.65 9.46
N LEU A 113 2.83 11.34 9.46
CA LEU A 113 1.77 10.34 9.67
C LEU A 113 1.12 10.42 11.06
N ASN A 114 1.78 11.05 12.03
CA ASN A 114 1.21 11.33 13.36
C ASN A 114 0.46 12.66 13.44
N ILE A 115 0.58 13.53 12.43
CA ILE A 115 0.01 14.89 12.45
C ILE A 115 -1.01 15.09 11.33
N VAL A 116 -0.64 14.77 10.10
CA VAL A 116 -1.44 15.07 8.90
C VAL A 116 -2.87 14.52 8.97
N PRO A 117 -3.11 13.27 9.42
CA PRO A 117 -4.47 12.75 9.48
C PRO A 117 -5.43 13.58 10.35
N LYS A 118 -4.91 14.27 11.38
CA LYS A 118 -5.72 15.11 12.28
C LYS A 118 -6.28 16.37 11.62
N ASN A 119 -5.66 16.79 10.53
CA ASN A 119 -6.01 18.00 9.79
C ASN A 119 -6.82 17.73 8.53
N LEU A 120 -7.25 16.47 8.34
CA LEU A 120 -7.99 16.01 7.18
C LEU A 120 -9.36 15.50 7.61
N GLU A 121 -10.36 15.73 6.78
CA GLU A 121 -11.71 15.23 6.97
C GLU A 121 -11.89 13.93 6.18
N PHE A 122 -12.23 12.84 6.88
CA PHE A 122 -12.46 11.54 6.25
C PHE A 122 -13.95 11.21 6.20
N CYS A 123 -14.31 10.49 5.15
CA CYS A 123 -15.60 9.84 4.98
C CYS A 123 -15.35 8.34 4.82
N VAL A 124 -15.72 7.54 5.80
CA VAL A 124 -15.40 6.12 5.86
C VAL A 124 -16.45 5.29 5.14
N ILE A 125 -16.03 4.54 4.12
CA ILE A 125 -16.88 3.58 3.40
C ILE A 125 -16.73 2.21 4.08
N ASN A 126 -17.81 1.78 4.71
CA ASN A 126 -17.90 0.53 5.45
C ASN A 126 -18.82 -0.46 4.71
N GLY A 127 -18.73 -1.74 5.03
CA GLY A 127 -19.56 -2.79 4.45
C GLY A 127 -18.90 -4.15 4.57
N SER A 128 -19.72 -5.19 4.60
CA SER A 128 -19.25 -6.57 4.71
C SER A 128 -18.42 -7.00 3.49
N THR A 129 -17.75 -8.13 3.60
CA THR A 129 -16.94 -8.68 2.49
C THR A 129 -17.80 -8.87 1.24
N GLY A 130 -17.29 -8.42 0.09
CA GLY A 130 -17.99 -8.49 -1.19
C GLY A 130 -19.04 -7.40 -1.42
N SER A 131 -19.12 -6.36 -0.56
CA SER A 131 -20.05 -5.24 -0.76
C SER A 131 -19.59 -4.19 -1.78
N GLY A 132 -18.43 -4.37 -2.43
CA GLY A 132 -17.97 -3.48 -3.49
C GLY A 132 -17.31 -2.19 -3.02
N LYS A 133 -16.80 -2.11 -1.78
CA LYS A 133 -16.14 -0.91 -1.21
C LYS A 133 -15.07 -0.33 -2.13
N SER A 134 -14.09 -1.13 -2.52
CA SER A 134 -12.95 -0.68 -3.36
C SER A 134 -13.43 -0.23 -4.75
N HIS A 135 -14.46 -0.88 -5.31
CA HIS A 135 -15.07 -0.47 -6.58
C HIS A 135 -15.82 0.85 -6.46
N LEU A 136 -16.51 1.09 -5.31
CA LEU A 136 -17.14 2.37 -5.03
C LEU A 136 -16.10 3.48 -4.85
N LEU A 137 -15.00 3.21 -4.14
CA LEU A 137 -13.88 4.17 -4.03
C LEU A 137 -13.32 4.53 -5.40
N HIS A 138 -13.16 3.53 -6.29
CA HIS A 138 -12.75 3.80 -7.66
C HIS A 138 -13.78 4.67 -8.41
N ALA A 139 -15.08 4.40 -8.26
CA ALA A 139 -16.13 5.21 -8.88
C ALA A 139 -16.14 6.66 -8.35
N LEU A 140 -15.86 6.87 -7.05
CA LEU A 140 -15.70 8.18 -6.43
C LEU A 140 -14.49 8.93 -7.02
N ALA A 141 -13.35 8.25 -7.16
CA ALA A 141 -12.14 8.82 -7.76
C ALA A 141 -12.36 9.25 -9.23
N VAL A 142 -13.06 8.44 -10.03
CA VAL A 142 -13.42 8.77 -11.42
C VAL A 142 -14.29 10.04 -11.49
N GLN A 143 -15.06 10.32 -10.46
CA GLN A 143 -15.89 11.53 -10.36
C GLN A 143 -15.16 12.73 -9.70
N GLY A 144 -13.85 12.63 -9.47
CA GLY A 144 -13.02 13.69 -8.95
C GLY A 144 -13.07 13.86 -7.42
N ALA A 145 -13.62 12.90 -6.69
CA ALA A 145 -13.50 12.86 -5.24
C ALA A 145 -12.08 12.50 -4.80
N GLN A 146 -11.67 12.97 -3.64
CA GLN A 146 -10.42 12.54 -3.01
C GLN A 146 -10.61 11.16 -2.39
N VAL A 147 -9.75 10.22 -2.76
CA VAL A 147 -9.85 8.82 -2.32
C VAL A 147 -8.51 8.33 -1.80
N LEU A 148 -8.51 7.72 -0.62
CA LEU A 148 -7.40 7.01 -0.05
C LEU A 148 -7.71 5.52 -0.02
N ASP A 149 -7.24 4.78 -1.02
CA ASP A 149 -7.41 3.33 -1.16
C ASP A 149 -6.28 2.61 -0.41
N LEU A 150 -6.57 2.14 0.80
CA LEU A 150 -5.59 1.47 1.66
C LEU A 150 -5.23 0.08 1.13
N GLU A 151 -6.18 -0.64 0.55
CA GLU A 151 -5.96 -1.95 -0.06
C GLU A 151 -5.02 -1.85 -1.27
N ALA A 152 -5.23 -0.86 -2.14
CA ALA A 152 -4.35 -0.60 -3.27
C ALA A 152 -2.93 -0.20 -2.82
N LEU A 153 -2.80 0.70 -1.83
CA LEU A 153 -1.50 1.09 -1.27
C LEU A 153 -0.77 -0.10 -0.64
N ALA A 154 -1.50 -1.01 0.01
CA ALA A 154 -0.97 -2.22 0.63
C ALA A 154 -0.75 -3.37 -0.36
N GLN A 155 -1.25 -3.27 -1.60
CA GLN A 155 -1.28 -4.37 -2.58
C GLN A 155 -1.93 -5.64 -1.99
N HIS A 156 -3.08 -5.46 -1.30
CA HIS A 156 -3.75 -6.52 -0.57
C HIS A 156 -5.22 -6.16 -0.31
N ARG A 157 -6.15 -7.08 -0.50
CA ARG A 157 -7.60 -6.87 -0.34
C ARG A 157 -8.10 -7.08 1.11
N GLY A 158 -7.32 -6.71 2.10
CA GLY A 158 -7.70 -6.71 3.52
C GLY A 158 -7.95 -8.08 4.18
N SER A 159 -8.47 -9.06 3.45
CA SER A 159 -8.90 -10.37 3.98
C SER A 159 -7.81 -11.45 3.90
N LEU A 160 -8.02 -12.61 4.55
CA LEU A 160 -7.10 -13.76 4.45
C LEU A 160 -6.90 -14.25 2.99
N LEU A 161 -7.94 -14.18 2.18
CA LEU A 161 -7.88 -14.49 0.74
C LEU A 161 -7.48 -13.29 -0.10
N GLY A 162 -7.20 -12.14 0.51
CA GLY A 162 -6.97 -10.87 -0.17
C GLY A 162 -5.59 -10.69 -0.80
N ARG A 163 -4.68 -11.67 -0.69
CA ARG A 163 -3.37 -11.60 -1.33
C ARG A 163 -3.50 -11.68 -2.85
N LEU A 164 -2.95 -10.69 -3.56
CA LEU A 164 -2.94 -10.67 -5.02
C LEU A 164 -1.93 -11.70 -5.58
N PRO A 165 -2.27 -12.44 -6.65
CA PRO A 165 -1.44 -13.55 -7.16
C PRO A 165 -0.06 -13.12 -7.64
N SER A 166 0.03 -11.96 -8.28
CA SER A 166 1.24 -11.46 -8.95
C SER A 166 1.98 -10.36 -8.18
N GLN A 167 1.49 -9.99 -6.98
CA GLN A 167 2.05 -8.87 -6.23
C GLN A 167 2.36 -9.27 -4.81
N LEU A 168 3.56 -8.91 -4.35
CA LEU A 168 3.93 -8.98 -2.94
C LEU A 168 3.53 -7.67 -2.27
N GLN A 169 3.08 -7.75 -1.02
CA GLN A 169 2.90 -6.55 -0.22
C GLN A 169 4.21 -5.77 -0.12
N PRO A 170 4.17 -4.44 -0.17
CA PRO A 170 5.37 -3.64 0.05
C PRO A 170 5.90 -3.83 1.47
N SER A 171 7.10 -3.36 1.74
CA SER A 171 7.57 -3.25 3.11
C SER A 171 6.69 -2.27 3.90
N GLN A 172 6.67 -2.38 5.23
CA GLN A 172 5.98 -1.43 6.09
C GLN A 172 6.43 0.02 5.82
N ARG A 173 7.74 0.23 5.56
CA ARG A 173 8.28 1.56 5.26
C ARG A 173 7.77 2.11 3.94
N MET A 174 7.76 1.29 2.90
CA MET A 174 7.24 1.67 1.59
C MET A 174 5.74 1.99 1.65
N PHE A 175 4.97 1.18 2.38
CA PHE A 175 3.55 1.43 2.61
C PHE A 175 3.33 2.79 3.30
N GLU A 176 4.06 3.07 4.37
CA GLU A 176 3.97 4.35 5.08
C GLU A 176 4.43 5.54 4.22
N SER A 177 5.45 5.37 3.38
CA SER A 177 5.87 6.40 2.43
C SER A 177 4.80 6.67 1.36
N ARG A 178 4.16 5.62 0.83
CA ARG A 178 3.03 5.76 -0.10
C ARG A 178 1.82 6.44 0.57
N LEU A 179 1.50 6.05 1.80
CA LEU A 179 0.43 6.64 2.59
C LEU A 179 0.68 8.13 2.85
N TYR A 180 1.90 8.49 3.28
CA TYR A 180 2.31 9.87 3.46
C TYR A 180 2.14 10.70 2.18
N ASN A 181 2.58 10.19 1.04
CA ASN A 181 2.46 10.89 -0.23
C ASN A 181 0.99 11.10 -0.64
N GLY A 182 0.13 10.08 -0.44
CA GLY A 182 -1.30 10.21 -0.69
C GLY A 182 -1.94 11.27 0.21
N LEU A 183 -1.72 11.17 1.53
CA LEU A 183 -2.28 12.13 2.49
C LEU A 183 -1.79 13.56 2.27
N SER A 184 -0.53 13.75 1.88
CA SER A 184 0.06 15.08 1.64
C SER A 184 -0.41 15.73 0.33
N ALA A 185 -0.98 14.97 -0.57
CA ALA A 185 -1.50 15.48 -1.85
C ALA A 185 -2.97 15.96 -1.77
N PHE A 186 -3.67 15.65 -0.67
CA PHE A 186 -5.07 16.01 -0.52
C PHE A 186 -5.27 17.46 -0.09
N ASP A 187 -6.34 18.04 -0.61
CA ASP A 187 -6.87 19.33 -0.19
C ASP A 187 -7.65 19.15 1.12
N SER A 188 -7.21 19.80 2.20
CA SER A 188 -7.85 19.71 3.51
C SER A 188 -9.25 20.33 3.58
N ALA A 189 -9.65 21.12 2.59
CA ALA A 189 -11.00 21.71 2.51
C ALA A 189 -12.02 20.76 1.87
N ARG A 190 -11.62 19.57 1.45
CA ARG A 190 -12.48 18.58 0.79
C ARG A 190 -12.41 17.23 1.49
N PRO A 191 -13.54 16.52 1.64
CA PRO A 191 -13.58 15.22 2.27
C PRO A 191 -12.77 14.18 1.48
N ILE A 192 -12.17 13.24 2.21
CA ILE A 192 -11.40 12.13 1.68
C ILE A 192 -12.15 10.83 1.96
N TYR A 193 -12.53 10.13 0.90
CA TYR A 193 -13.18 8.83 1.03
C TYR A 193 -12.13 7.74 1.26
N ILE A 194 -12.37 6.91 2.28
CA ILE A 194 -11.45 5.85 2.71
C ILE A 194 -12.26 4.60 3.08
N GLU A 195 -11.76 3.39 2.76
CA GLU A 195 -12.42 2.17 3.22
C GLU A 195 -12.20 1.92 4.71
N ALA A 196 -13.23 1.35 5.35
CA ALA A 196 -13.15 0.88 6.72
C ALA A 196 -12.24 -0.36 6.78
N GLU A 197 -11.00 -0.17 7.20
CA GLU A 197 -10.05 -1.23 7.40
C GLU A 197 -9.73 -1.42 8.89
N SER A 198 -9.23 -2.62 9.21
CA SER A 198 -8.72 -2.91 10.54
C SER A 198 -7.36 -2.21 10.75
N ARG A 199 -6.78 -2.33 11.95
CA ARG A 199 -5.43 -1.83 12.21
C ARG A 199 -4.36 -2.46 11.31
N LYS A 200 -4.70 -3.53 10.59
CA LYS A 200 -3.80 -4.23 9.68
C LYS A 200 -4.47 -4.50 8.34
N VAL A 201 -3.72 -4.30 7.27
CA VAL A 201 -4.06 -4.71 5.91
C VAL A 201 -3.06 -5.79 5.48
N GLY A 202 -3.45 -7.05 5.55
CA GLY A 202 -2.52 -8.17 5.45
C GLY A 202 -1.48 -8.14 6.57
N VAL A 203 -0.19 -8.04 6.23
CA VAL A 203 0.91 -7.96 7.21
C VAL A 203 1.28 -6.53 7.60
N LEU A 204 0.70 -5.53 6.94
CA LEU A 204 1.01 -4.12 7.13
C LEU A 204 0.14 -3.49 8.22
N SER A 205 0.71 -2.58 8.99
CA SER A 205 0.02 -1.85 10.06
C SER A 205 -0.30 -0.42 9.63
N LEU A 206 -1.53 0.02 9.90
CA LEU A 206 -1.93 1.42 9.72
C LEU A 206 -1.36 2.29 10.85
N PRO A 207 -1.00 3.55 10.58
CA PRO A 207 -0.65 4.51 11.61
C PRO A 207 -1.80 4.71 12.60
N THR A 208 -1.48 4.71 13.89
CA THR A 208 -2.49 4.84 14.96
C THR A 208 -3.33 6.10 14.79
N CYS A 209 -2.69 7.22 14.44
CA CYS A 209 -3.37 8.48 14.21
C CYS A 209 -4.44 8.41 13.11
N LEU A 210 -4.15 7.73 11.98
CA LEU A 210 -5.13 7.53 10.91
C LEU A 210 -6.31 6.67 11.39
N VAL A 211 -6.03 5.57 12.10
CA VAL A 211 -7.08 4.68 12.64
C VAL A 211 -7.99 5.43 13.62
N GLU A 212 -7.43 6.30 14.46
CA GLU A 212 -8.18 7.13 15.39
C GLU A 212 -9.10 8.12 14.66
N GLN A 213 -8.58 8.79 13.62
CA GLN A 213 -9.39 9.70 12.80
C GLN A 213 -10.51 8.97 12.05
N MET A 214 -10.23 7.82 11.44
CA MET A 214 -11.26 7.00 10.79
C MET A 214 -12.40 6.62 11.74
N ARG A 215 -12.11 6.38 13.03
CA ARG A 215 -13.12 5.99 14.02
C ARG A 215 -14.09 7.10 14.37
N VAL A 216 -13.62 8.35 14.37
CA VAL A 216 -14.44 9.51 14.70
C VAL A 216 -15.08 10.17 13.47
N SER A 217 -14.77 9.69 12.28
CA SER A 217 -15.25 10.24 11.01
C SER A 217 -16.66 9.73 10.65
N PRO A 218 -17.43 10.50 9.86
CA PRO A 218 -18.68 10.03 9.25
C PRO A 218 -18.49 8.72 8.51
N CYS A 219 -19.50 7.84 8.59
CA CYS A 219 -19.41 6.50 8.03
C CYS A 219 -20.63 6.14 7.20
N PHE A 220 -20.40 5.71 5.96
CA PHE A 220 -21.42 5.13 5.09
C PHE A 220 -21.24 3.60 5.05
N THR A 221 -22.30 2.88 5.43
CA THR A 221 -22.30 1.42 5.39
C THR A 221 -23.04 0.93 4.15
N LEU A 222 -22.35 0.16 3.32
CA LEU A 222 -22.93 -0.48 2.16
C LEU A 222 -23.71 -1.72 2.59
N GLU A 223 -25.00 -1.76 2.29
CA GLU A 223 -25.84 -2.93 2.45
C GLU A 223 -26.17 -3.52 1.07
N VAL A 224 -25.71 -4.75 0.86
CA VAL A 224 -25.81 -5.46 -0.43
C VAL A 224 -26.37 -6.85 -0.17
N PRO A 225 -27.36 -7.32 -0.93
CA PRO A 225 -27.92 -8.65 -0.78
C PRO A 225 -26.86 -9.75 -0.93
N LEU A 226 -27.00 -10.83 -0.16
CA LEU A 226 -26.03 -11.94 -0.15
C LEU A 226 -25.76 -12.49 -1.56
N GLN A 227 -26.79 -12.68 -2.35
CA GLN A 227 -26.65 -13.23 -3.73
C GLN A 227 -25.85 -12.29 -4.64
N THR A 228 -26.07 -10.97 -4.52
CA THR A 228 -25.27 -9.96 -5.26
C THR A 228 -23.80 -10.01 -4.85
N ARG A 229 -23.54 -10.15 -3.55
CA ARG A 229 -22.17 -10.28 -3.01
C ARG A 229 -21.47 -11.56 -3.49
N ILE A 230 -22.19 -12.69 -3.54
CA ILE A 230 -21.68 -13.97 -4.05
C ILE A 230 -21.29 -13.81 -5.52
N ALA A 231 -22.18 -13.32 -6.36
CA ALA A 231 -21.95 -13.13 -7.78
C ALA A 231 -20.75 -12.17 -8.04
N PHE A 232 -20.68 -11.08 -7.27
CA PHE A 232 -19.59 -10.13 -7.33
C PHE A 232 -18.25 -10.77 -6.99
N LEU A 233 -18.16 -11.51 -5.87
CA LEU A 233 -16.92 -12.14 -5.44
C LEU A 233 -16.43 -13.21 -6.41
N ILE A 234 -17.33 -14.02 -6.97
CA ILE A 234 -16.98 -15.02 -8.00
C ILE A 234 -16.30 -14.33 -9.18
N LYS A 235 -16.84 -13.20 -9.65
CA LYS A 235 -16.25 -12.43 -10.75
C LYS A 235 -14.93 -11.77 -10.35
N ASP A 236 -14.84 -11.21 -9.14
CA ASP A 236 -13.70 -10.41 -8.68
C ASP A 236 -12.48 -11.28 -8.31
N TYR A 237 -12.71 -12.55 -7.96
CA TYR A 237 -11.68 -13.53 -7.58
C TYR A 237 -11.47 -14.62 -8.63
N GLN A 238 -11.64 -14.29 -9.92
CA GLN A 238 -11.50 -15.22 -11.05
C GLN A 238 -10.22 -16.05 -11.01
N HIS A 239 -9.11 -15.47 -10.54
CA HIS A 239 -7.82 -16.15 -10.42
C HIS A 239 -7.82 -17.38 -9.51
N PHE A 240 -8.75 -17.47 -8.55
CA PHE A 240 -8.93 -18.67 -7.73
C PHE A 240 -9.77 -19.73 -8.46
N LEU A 241 -10.69 -19.30 -9.32
CA LEU A 241 -11.48 -20.20 -10.15
C LEU A 241 -10.59 -20.85 -11.22
N ASP A 242 -9.65 -20.07 -11.77
CA ASP A 242 -8.67 -20.53 -12.74
C ASP A 242 -7.59 -21.43 -12.11
N ASN A 243 -7.38 -21.32 -10.79
CA ASN A 243 -6.41 -22.12 -10.02
C ASN A 243 -6.98 -22.55 -8.66
N PRO A 244 -7.83 -23.60 -8.61
CA PRO A 244 -8.44 -24.08 -7.37
C PRO A 244 -7.44 -24.55 -6.30
N ASP A 245 -6.27 -25.03 -6.71
CA ASP A 245 -5.22 -25.45 -5.77
C ASP A 245 -4.67 -24.29 -4.95
N LEU A 246 -4.56 -23.11 -5.58
CA LEU A 246 -4.16 -21.89 -4.87
C LEU A 246 -5.19 -21.52 -3.79
N LEU A 247 -6.47 -21.65 -4.09
CA LEU A 247 -7.55 -21.42 -3.12
C LEU A 247 -7.49 -22.44 -1.98
N THR A 248 -7.36 -23.73 -2.32
CA THR A 248 -7.26 -24.81 -1.33
C THR A 248 -6.11 -24.58 -0.34
N GLN A 249 -4.92 -24.21 -0.84
CA GLN A 249 -3.79 -23.85 0.03
C GLN A 249 -4.11 -22.69 0.98
N ARG A 250 -4.93 -21.73 0.57
CA ARG A 250 -5.35 -20.61 1.42
C ARG A 250 -6.41 -21.01 2.42
N LEU A 251 -7.36 -21.84 2.03
CA LEU A 251 -8.40 -22.36 2.93
C LEU A 251 -7.80 -23.18 4.07
N LEU A 252 -6.76 -23.98 3.80
CA LEU A 252 -6.05 -24.77 4.82
C LEU A 252 -5.49 -23.90 5.96
N LEU A 253 -5.10 -22.64 5.68
CA LEU A 253 -4.65 -21.71 6.73
C LEU A 253 -5.76 -21.33 7.73
N MET A 254 -7.03 -21.56 7.38
CA MET A 254 -8.18 -21.27 8.23
C MET A 254 -8.54 -22.44 9.17
N ALA A 255 -7.86 -23.58 9.08
CA ALA A 255 -8.15 -24.78 9.87
C ALA A 255 -8.07 -24.53 11.40
N VAL A 256 -7.18 -23.65 11.82
CA VAL A 256 -7.06 -23.26 13.24
C VAL A 256 -8.33 -22.58 13.76
N THR A 257 -9.07 -21.89 12.90
CA THR A 257 -10.28 -21.15 13.29
C THR A 257 -11.57 -21.93 13.12
N HIS A 258 -11.65 -22.82 12.11
CA HIS A 258 -12.89 -23.50 11.72
C HIS A 258 -12.87 -25.00 11.92
N GLY A 259 -11.72 -25.59 12.25
CA GLY A 259 -11.52 -27.04 12.31
C GLY A 259 -11.35 -27.68 10.92
N HIS A 260 -10.79 -28.89 10.92
CA HIS A 260 -10.42 -29.59 9.70
C HIS A 260 -11.61 -30.02 8.84
N ASP A 261 -12.70 -30.47 9.46
CA ASP A 261 -13.88 -30.98 8.73
C ASP A 261 -14.53 -29.88 7.88
N VAL A 262 -14.70 -28.68 8.43
CA VAL A 262 -15.25 -27.53 7.69
C VAL A 262 -14.34 -27.15 6.52
N ILE A 263 -13.04 -27.12 6.76
CA ILE A 263 -12.05 -26.75 5.74
C ILE A 263 -12.00 -27.81 4.62
N ASN A 264 -12.03 -29.10 4.97
CA ASN A 264 -12.08 -30.17 3.97
C ASN A 264 -13.32 -30.05 3.09
N GLY A 265 -14.50 -29.77 3.68
CA GLY A 265 -15.72 -29.51 2.91
C GLY A 265 -15.59 -28.32 1.96
N TRP A 266 -14.95 -27.22 2.40
CA TRP A 266 -14.70 -26.07 1.51
C TRP A 266 -13.71 -26.39 0.38
N CYS A 267 -12.67 -27.18 0.66
CA CYS A 267 -11.73 -27.64 -0.34
C CYS A 267 -12.42 -28.55 -1.39
N GLU A 268 -13.30 -29.45 -0.95
CA GLU A 268 -14.11 -30.29 -1.86
C GLU A 268 -15.02 -29.44 -2.75
N LEU A 269 -15.69 -28.42 -2.19
CA LEU A 269 -16.51 -27.49 -2.99
C LEU A 269 -15.67 -26.76 -4.04
N ALA A 270 -14.44 -26.34 -3.71
CA ALA A 270 -13.52 -25.71 -4.65
C ALA A 270 -13.12 -26.67 -5.78
N GLN A 271 -12.77 -27.91 -5.44
CA GLN A 271 -12.38 -28.93 -6.44
C GLN A 271 -13.55 -29.32 -7.36
N GLN A 272 -14.78 -29.32 -6.83
CA GLN A 272 -16.00 -29.60 -7.60
C GLN A 272 -16.52 -28.37 -8.36
N ALA A 273 -15.82 -27.25 -8.35
CA ALA A 273 -16.23 -25.98 -8.95
C ALA A 273 -17.61 -25.47 -8.48
N LYS A 274 -18.02 -25.83 -7.26
CA LYS A 274 -19.29 -25.38 -6.63
C LYS A 274 -19.13 -23.98 -6.01
N TRP A 275 -18.73 -23.03 -6.83
CA TRP A 275 -18.31 -21.68 -6.39
C TRP A 275 -19.37 -20.91 -5.62
N GLN A 276 -20.63 -20.95 -6.08
CA GLN A 276 -21.71 -20.25 -5.40
C GLN A 276 -21.91 -20.74 -3.97
N GLN A 277 -21.89 -22.08 -3.79
CA GLN A 277 -22.03 -22.69 -2.47
C GLN A 277 -20.81 -22.35 -1.59
N LEU A 278 -19.60 -22.50 -2.11
CA LEU A 278 -18.38 -22.19 -1.38
C LEU A 278 -18.35 -20.75 -0.91
N VAL A 279 -18.61 -19.78 -1.79
CA VAL A 279 -18.60 -18.35 -1.46
C VAL A 279 -19.71 -18.01 -0.46
N SER A 280 -20.90 -18.62 -0.61
CA SER A 280 -22.00 -18.47 0.35
C SER A 280 -21.60 -18.94 1.75
N GLU A 281 -20.97 -20.10 1.87
CA GLU A 281 -20.49 -20.65 3.14
C GLU A 281 -19.37 -19.81 3.75
N LEU A 282 -18.40 -19.37 2.96
CA LEU A 282 -17.34 -18.47 3.40
C LEU A 282 -17.90 -17.16 3.95
N LEU A 283 -18.88 -16.55 3.25
CA LEU A 283 -19.51 -15.32 3.71
C LEU A 283 -20.26 -15.54 5.02
N THR A 284 -21.12 -16.55 5.08
CA THR A 284 -22.05 -16.75 6.23
C THR A 284 -21.37 -17.35 7.46
N LYS A 285 -20.36 -18.24 7.27
CA LYS A 285 -19.70 -18.94 8.38
C LYS A 285 -18.41 -18.25 8.85
N HIS A 286 -17.74 -17.48 7.99
CA HIS A 286 -16.46 -16.85 8.33
C HIS A 286 -16.53 -15.32 8.32
N TYR A 287 -16.77 -14.70 7.15
CA TYR A 287 -16.61 -13.27 6.96
C TYR A 287 -17.66 -12.43 7.70
N ASP A 288 -18.94 -12.74 7.58
CA ASP A 288 -20.00 -11.95 8.21
C ASP A 288 -19.97 -12.02 9.74
N PRO A 289 -19.72 -13.19 10.38
CA PRO A 289 -19.49 -13.23 11.81
C PRO A 289 -18.27 -12.45 12.27
N ALA A 290 -17.16 -12.48 11.51
CA ALA A 290 -15.96 -11.72 11.83
C ALA A 290 -16.20 -10.21 11.71
N TYR A 291 -16.91 -9.79 10.65
CA TYR A 291 -17.31 -8.40 10.43
C TYR A 291 -18.22 -7.88 11.56
N LYS A 292 -19.23 -8.64 11.95
CA LYS A 292 -20.13 -8.27 13.07
C LYS A 292 -19.37 -8.08 14.39
N ARG A 293 -18.40 -8.95 14.69
CA ARG A 293 -17.55 -8.80 15.89
C ARG A 293 -16.69 -7.54 15.83
N SER A 294 -16.07 -7.25 14.69
CA SER A 294 -15.21 -6.07 14.54
C SER A 294 -16.01 -4.76 14.57
N SER A 295 -17.20 -4.74 13.97
CA SER A 295 -18.07 -3.56 13.97
C SER A 295 -18.67 -3.27 15.36
N ALA A 296 -18.98 -4.31 16.16
CA ALA A 296 -19.45 -4.14 17.54
C ALA A 296 -18.37 -3.52 18.45
N LEU A 297 -17.10 -3.86 18.24
CA LEU A 297 -15.97 -3.28 18.99
C LEU A 297 -15.67 -1.82 18.60
N SER A 298 -16.15 -1.36 17.44
CA SER A 298 -15.97 0.02 16.96
C SER A 298 -17.15 0.93 17.25
N SER A 299 -18.08 0.53 18.13
CA SER A 299 -19.38 1.18 18.39
C SER A 299 -19.32 2.54 19.12
N GLN A 300 -18.15 3.13 19.40
CA GLN A 300 -18.02 4.52 19.85
C GLN A 300 -18.03 5.50 18.65
N LYS A 301 -19.09 5.45 17.83
CA LYS A 301 -19.21 6.38 16.71
C LYS A 301 -19.85 7.67 17.19
N GLN A 302 -19.16 8.78 17.01
CA GLN A 302 -19.68 10.13 17.29
C GLN A 302 -20.73 10.58 16.26
N HIS A 303 -20.78 9.91 15.10
CA HIS A 303 -21.71 10.24 14.00
C HIS A 303 -22.69 9.09 13.72
N PRO A 304 -23.95 9.43 13.33
CA PRO A 304 -24.90 8.42 12.89
C PRO A 304 -24.37 7.69 11.65
N ILE A 305 -24.57 6.38 11.62
CA ILE A 305 -24.23 5.56 10.45
C ILE A 305 -25.26 5.85 9.36
N LYS A 306 -24.80 6.32 8.22
CA LYS A 306 -25.64 6.44 7.01
C LYS A 306 -25.56 5.11 6.25
N VAL A 307 -26.73 4.58 5.87
CA VAL A 307 -26.81 3.31 5.12
C VAL A 307 -27.03 3.61 3.65
N LEU A 308 -26.26 2.97 2.79
CA LEU A 308 -26.42 3.00 1.34
C LEU A 308 -26.82 1.61 0.85
N GLN A 309 -28.08 1.49 0.44
CA GLN A 309 -28.62 0.24 -0.11
C GLN A 309 -28.22 0.09 -1.57
N LEU A 310 -27.57 -1.02 -1.91
CA LEU A 310 -27.17 -1.33 -3.28
C LEU A 310 -27.71 -2.70 -3.68
N THR A 311 -28.59 -2.75 -4.66
CA THR A 311 -29.13 -4.01 -5.20
C THR A 311 -28.20 -4.63 -6.24
N SER A 312 -27.36 -3.83 -6.90
CA SER A 312 -26.35 -4.26 -7.89
C SER A 312 -25.00 -3.60 -7.59
N LEU A 313 -23.91 -4.27 -8.00
CA LEU A 313 -22.54 -3.79 -7.95
C LEU A 313 -21.94 -3.61 -9.36
N ASP A 314 -22.78 -3.40 -10.37
CA ASP A 314 -22.32 -3.04 -11.71
C ASP A 314 -21.78 -1.59 -11.75
N SER A 315 -21.06 -1.26 -12.81
CA SER A 315 -20.41 0.05 -12.95
C SER A 315 -21.40 1.21 -12.89
N SER A 316 -22.62 1.06 -13.44
CA SER A 316 -23.63 2.12 -13.46
C SER A 316 -24.19 2.39 -12.07
N SER A 317 -24.52 1.33 -11.33
CA SER A 317 -25.01 1.41 -9.94
C SER A 317 -23.98 2.05 -9.01
N LEU A 318 -22.71 1.65 -9.14
CA LEU A 318 -21.62 2.23 -8.33
C LEU A 318 -21.34 3.69 -8.68
N GLN A 319 -21.41 4.07 -9.96
CA GLN A 319 -21.29 5.48 -10.36
C GLN A 319 -22.43 6.35 -9.83
N GLN A 320 -23.67 5.83 -9.83
CA GLN A 320 -24.80 6.52 -9.26
C GLN A 320 -24.67 6.68 -7.74
N ALA A 321 -24.25 5.63 -7.04
CA ALA A 321 -23.95 5.66 -5.61
C ALA A 321 -22.87 6.69 -5.28
N ALA A 322 -21.79 6.74 -6.07
CA ALA A 322 -20.72 7.73 -5.91
C ALA A 322 -21.23 9.17 -6.07
N LYS A 323 -22.10 9.43 -7.06
CA LYS A 323 -22.75 10.75 -7.24
C LYS A 323 -23.58 11.16 -6.04
N GLN A 324 -24.38 10.23 -5.52
CA GLN A 324 -25.20 10.48 -4.34
C GLN A 324 -24.37 10.82 -3.11
N LEU A 325 -23.26 10.09 -2.89
CA LEU A 325 -22.35 10.37 -1.78
C LEU A 325 -21.74 11.77 -1.87
N ILE A 326 -21.25 12.17 -3.03
CA ILE A 326 -20.63 13.49 -3.25
C ILE A 326 -21.67 14.62 -3.09
N GLN A 327 -22.91 14.40 -3.49
CA GLN A 327 -23.99 15.42 -3.36
C GLN A 327 -24.46 15.58 -1.92
N ASN A 328 -24.48 14.53 -1.12
CA ASN A 328 -24.94 14.54 0.27
C ASN A 328 -23.95 15.18 1.25
N GLU A 329 -22.75 15.51 0.81
CA GLU A 329 -21.72 16.18 1.62
C GLU A 329 -21.53 17.67 1.26
N ARG A 330 -22.27 18.18 0.26
CA ARG A 330 -22.37 19.60 -0.05
C ARG A 330 -23.54 20.22 0.73
#